data_7cad51a76d91d699e4962360fcf18074
#
_entry.id   7cad51a76d91d699e4962360fcf18074
#
_cell.length_a   1.000
_cell.length_b   1.000
_cell.length_c   1.000
_cell.angle_alpha   90.00
_cell.angle_beta   90.00
_cell.angle_gamma   90.00
#
_symmetry.space_group_name_H-M   'P 1'
#
loop_
_entity.id
_entity.type
_entity.pdbx_description
1 polymer ?
#
loop_
_entity_poly.entity_id
_entity_poly.type
_entity_poly.pdbx_seq_one_letter_code
_entity_poly.pdbx_strand_id
1 'polypeptide(L)'
;NADFYNRFYLIFMKKWIKKEISKEDVFNLSKKYSIDSLTASVCARRGITKGEDLIFFLEDDLRFLHNPFLFNQMEDAVDRILDAKEEGEKVLIFGDRDVDGITSTTILYEYLNSIGIDVEYRVPMGDESYGLTIEVIDDFAKNYGTLIITVDNGISNINEIKYASELGIDIIATDHQIGRASC
;
A
#
# COMPACT_ATOMS: atom_id res chain seq x y z
N ASN A 1 -30.57 -9.98 -34.30
CA ASN A 1 -30.33 -9.56 -32.87
C ASN A 1 -29.44 -10.53 -32.09
N ALA A 2 -29.22 -11.76 -32.55
CA ALA A 2 -28.29 -12.69 -31.89
C ALA A 2 -26.80 -12.32 -32.11
N ASP A 3 -26.47 -11.71 -33.24
CA ASP A 3 -25.10 -11.29 -33.57
C ASP A 3 -24.61 -10.09 -32.73
N PHE A 4 -25.51 -9.23 -32.26
CA PHE A 4 -25.18 -8.10 -31.42
C PHE A 4 -24.83 -8.55 -30.00
N TYR A 5 -25.56 -9.51 -29.45
CA TYR A 5 -25.27 -10.11 -28.14
C TYR A 5 -24.00 -10.94 -28.14
N ASN A 6 -23.71 -11.70 -29.20
CA ASN A 6 -22.45 -12.45 -29.33
C ASN A 6 -21.23 -11.54 -29.46
N ARG A 7 -21.35 -10.40 -30.13
CA ARG A 7 -20.25 -9.43 -30.26
C ARG A 7 -19.96 -8.69 -28.94
N PHE A 8 -20.99 -8.44 -28.12
CA PHE A 8 -20.83 -7.86 -26.78
C PHE A 8 -20.19 -8.83 -25.80
N TYR A 9 -20.53 -10.13 -25.87
CA TYR A 9 -19.93 -11.17 -25.00
C TYR A 9 -18.44 -11.40 -25.31
N LEU A 10 -18.03 -11.29 -26.57
CA LEU A 10 -16.62 -11.46 -26.98
C LEU A 10 -15.72 -10.29 -26.57
N ILE A 11 -16.26 -9.10 -26.36
CA ILE A 11 -15.48 -7.91 -25.98
C ILE A 11 -15.09 -7.93 -24.49
N PHE A 12 -15.83 -8.67 -23.64
CA PHE A 12 -15.60 -8.72 -22.20
C PHE A 12 -14.96 -10.01 -21.65
N MET A 13 -14.64 -10.99 -22.50
CA MET A 13 -13.91 -12.17 -22.05
C MET A 13 -12.44 -11.87 -21.87
N LYS A 14 -12.04 -11.53 -20.64
CA LYS A 14 -10.62 -11.46 -20.26
C LYS A 14 -9.97 -12.81 -20.53
N LYS A 15 -9.00 -12.84 -21.43
CA LYS A 15 -8.20 -14.04 -21.68
C LYS A 15 -7.16 -14.19 -20.59
N TRP A 16 -7.26 -15.27 -19.82
CA TRP A 16 -6.23 -15.62 -18.85
C TRP A 16 -5.01 -16.18 -19.59
N ILE A 17 -3.88 -15.52 -19.46
CA ILE A 17 -2.61 -15.95 -20.04
C ILE A 17 -1.71 -16.45 -18.90
N LYS A 18 -1.40 -17.73 -18.92
CA LYS A 18 -0.49 -18.36 -17.97
C LYS A 18 0.87 -18.57 -18.67
N LYS A 19 1.93 -17.98 -18.12
CA LYS A 19 3.28 -18.21 -18.62
C LYS A 19 3.62 -19.69 -18.54
N GLU A 20 4.01 -20.29 -19.66
CA GLU A 20 4.47 -21.67 -19.68
C GLU A 20 5.82 -21.80 -19.05
N ILE A 21 6.03 -22.87 -18.31
CA ILE A 21 7.28 -23.23 -17.65
C ILE A 21 7.55 -24.72 -17.85
N SER A 22 8.83 -25.07 -17.91
CA SER A 22 9.27 -26.46 -17.99
C SER A 22 8.98 -27.20 -16.68
N LYS A 23 8.48 -28.44 -16.77
CA LYS A 23 8.33 -29.31 -15.60
C LYS A 23 9.67 -29.63 -14.95
N GLU A 24 10.72 -29.70 -15.77
CA GLU A 24 12.09 -29.96 -15.34
C GLU A 24 12.62 -28.79 -14.51
N ASP A 25 12.38 -27.53 -14.94
CA ASP A 25 12.79 -26.35 -14.18
C ASP A 25 12.11 -26.30 -12.82
N VAL A 26 10.81 -26.60 -12.76
CA VAL A 26 10.06 -26.67 -11.50
C VAL A 26 10.63 -27.76 -10.58
N PHE A 27 10.90 -28.94 -11.11
CA PHE A 27 11.46 -30.03 -10.34
C PHE A 27 12.85 -29.70 -9.80
N ASN A 28 13.72 -29.13 -10.63
CA ASN A 28 15.07 -28.74 -10.26
C ASN A 28 15.06 -27.64 -9.18
N LEU A 29 14.18 -26.65 -9.33
CA LEU A 29 14.00 -25.58 -8.36
C LEU A 29 13.50 -26.14 -7.02
N SER A 30 12.46 -26.99 -7.06
CA SER A 30 11.89 -27.65 -5.88
C SER A 30 12.96 -28.46 -5.12
N LYS A 31 13.74 -29.28 -5.83
CA LYS A 31 14.80 -30.07 -5.20
C LYS A 31 15.94 -29.22 -4.66
N LYS A 32 16.40 -28.23 -5.43
CA LYS A 32 17.58 -27.43 -5.06
C LYS A 32 17.34 -26.61 -3.80
N TYR A 33 16.12 -26.09 -3.62
CA TYR A 33 15.77 -25.20 -2.51
C TYR A 33 14.85 -25.85 -1.47
N SER A 34 14.56 -27.15 -1.59
CA SER A 34 13.71 -27.90 -0.67
C SER A 34 12.30 -27.27 -0.48
N ILE A 35 11.76 -26.69 -1.55
CA ILE A 35 10.41 -26.12 -1.58
C ILE A 35 9.45 -27.06 -2.33
N ASP A 36 8.15 -26.95 -2.02
CA ASP A 36 7.14 -27.75 -2.72
C ASP A 36 7.00 -27.34 -4.20
N SER A 37 6.45 -28.25 -5.01
CA SER A 37 6.35 -28.04 -6.45
C SER A 37 5.41 -26.89 -6.85
N LEU A 38 4.41 -26.56 -6.01
CA LEU A 38 3.51 -25.44 -6.27
C LEU A 38 4.25 -24.11 -6.10
N THR A 39 4.93 -23.95 -4.98
CA THR A 39 5.80 -22.80 -4.70
C THR A 39 6.86 -22.63 -5.77
N ALA A 40 7.56 -23.71 -6.13
CA ALA A 40 8.55 -23.69 -7.22
C ALA A 40 7.94 -23.26 -8.56
N SER A 41 6.72 -23.72 -8.87
CA SER A 41 6.00 -23.33 -10.09
C SER A 41 5.61 -21.85 -10.12
N VAL A 42 5.19 -21.29 -8.97
CA VAL A 42 4.88 -19.86 -8.83
C VAL A 42 6.13 -19.03 -9.00
N CYS A 43 7.22 -19.36 -8.31
CA CYS A 43 8.51 -18.68 -8.42
C CYS A 43 9.04 -18.69 -9.86
N ALA A 44 9.07 -19.86 -10.51
CA ALA A 44 9.52 -19.99 -11.88
C ALA A 44 8.70 -19.14 -12.86
N ARG A 45 7.37 -19.05 -12.69
CA ARG A 45 6.49 -18.21 -13.53
C ARG A 45 6.78 -16.73 -13.36
N ARG A 46 7.18 -16.30 -12.18
CA ARG A 46 7.58 -14.93 -11.87
C ARG A 46 9.01 -14.61 -12.27
N GLY A 47 9.77 -15.62 -12.73
CA GLY A 47 11.18 -15.48 -13.10
C GLY A 47 12.14 -15.49 -11.90
N ILE A 48 11.62 -15.83 -10.71
CA ILE A 48 12.39 -15.96 -9.47
C ILE A 48 13.01 -17.35 -9.47
N THR A 49 14.25 -17.48 -9.99
CA THR A 49 14.92 -18.78 -10.17
C THR A 49 16.31 -18.81 -9.57
N LYS A 50 16.85 -17.67 -9.15
CA LYS A 50 18.16 -17.56 -8.53
C LYS A 50 18.06 -17.64 -7.00
N GLY A 51 19.11 -18.17 -6.36
CA GLY A 51 19.12 -18.43 -4.93
C GLY A 51 18.84 -17.19 -4.07
N GLU A 52 19.49 -16.09 -4.39
CA GLU A 52 19.31 -14.82 -3.67
C GLU A 52 17.89 -14.27 -3.82
N ASP A 53 17.39 -14.20 -5.04
CA ASP A 53 16.02 -13.73 -5.32
C ASP A 53 14.97 -14.63 -4.64
N LEU A 54 15.23 -15.96 -4.60
CA LEU A 54 14.33 -16.92 -4.01
C LEU A 54 14.30 -16.79 -2.48
N ILE A 55 15.44 -16.63 -1.84
CA ILE A 55 15.56 -16.40 -0.40
C ILE A 55 14.81 -15.11 -0.05
N PHE A 56 15.08 -14.04 -0.77
CA PHE A 56 14.41 -12.75 -0.59
C PHE A 56 12.88 -12.83 -0.71
N PHE A 57 12.39 -13.71 -1.58
CA PHE A 57 10.96 -13.87 -1.82
C PHE A 57 10.25 -14.80 -0.83
N LEU A 58 10.95 -15.78 -0.25
CA LEU A 58 10.38 -16.83 0.58
C LEU A 58 10.64 -16.67 2.07
N GLU A 59 11.69 -15.96 2.45
CA GLU A 59 12.01 -15.75 3.85
C GLU A 59 11.15 -14.64 4.47
N ASP A 60 10.68 -14.87 5.68
CA ASP A 60 9.87 -13.94 6.48
C ASP A 60 10.72 -13.13 7.50
N ASP A 61 12.01 -13.02 7.25
CA ASP A 61 12.97 -12.35 8.14
C ASP A 61 13.06 -10.85 7.80
N LEU A 62 12.91 -9.99 8.81
CA LEU A 62 13.01 -8.53 8.68
C LEU A 62 14.34 -8.06 8.07
N ARG A 63 15.40 -8.88 8.14
CA ARG A 63 16.68 -8.57 7.50
C ARG A 63 16.61 -8.49 5.97
N PHE A 64 15.55 -9.05 5.37
CA PHE A 64 15.30 -8.99 3.93
C PHE A 64 14.42 -7.82 3.51
N LEU A 65 13.97 -6.98 4.43
CA LEU A 65 13.30 -5.74 4.07
C LEU A 65 14.28 -4.77 3.41
N HIS A 66 13.82 -4.11 2.37
CA HIS A 66 14.60 -3.05 1.74
C HIS A 66 14.77 -1.86 2.68
N ASN A 67 15.87 -1.13 2.51
CA ASN A 67 16.04 0.12 3.21
C ASN A 67 14.93 1.10 2.80
N PRO A 68 14.11 1.62 3.74
CA PRO A 68 13.02 2.54 3.42
C PRO A 68 13.50 3.84 2.78
N PHE A 69 14.72 4.28 3.04
CA PHE A 69 15.34 5.46 2.41
C PHE A 69 15.70 5.27 0.93
N LEU A 70 15.33 4.15 0.31
CA LEU A 70 15.28 4.03 -1.14
C LEU A 70 14.10 4.80 -1.77
N PHE A 71 13.09 5.16 -0.98
CA PHE A 71 12.08 6.12 -1.40
C PHE A 71 12.63 7.54 -1.31
N ASN A 72 12.58 8.29 -2.40
CA ASN A 72 13.17 9.62 -2.50
C ASN A 72 12.61 10.65 -1.51
N GLN A 73 11.36 10.45 -1.06
CA GLN A 73 10.64 11.35 -0.15
C GLN A 73 10.62 10.84 1.29
N MET A 74 11.37 9.80 1.62
CA MET A 74 11.32 9.22 2.96
C MET A 74 11.92 10.17 4.01
N GLU A 75 13.01 10.86 3.69
CA GLU A 75 13.62 11.85 4.60
C GLU A 75 12.64 12.99 4.87
N ASP A 76 12.05 13.58 3.84
CA ASP A 76 11.08 14.67 3.97
C ASP A 76 9.86 14.25 4.83
N ALA A 77 9.37 13.02 4.64
CA ALA A 77 8.26 12.50 5.44
C ALA A 77 8.63 12.31 6.90
N VAL A 78 9.82 11.80 7.18
CA VAL A 78 10.33 11.62 8.55
C VAL A 78 10.52 12.98 9.22
N ASP A 79 11.16 13.93 8.54
CA ASP A 79 11.40 15.29 9.07
C ASP A 79 10.06 15.96 9.36
N ARG A 80 9.08 15.89 8.47
CA ARG A 80 7.73 16.47 8.71
C ARG A 80 7.01 15.87 9.92
N ILE A 81 7.17 14.57 10.18
CA ILE A 81 6.62 13.89 11.37
C ILE A 81 7.35 14.36 12.64
N LEU A 82 8.67 14.56 12.57
CA LEU A 82 9.45 15.06 13.70
C LEU A 82 9.12 16.51 14.02
N ASP A 83 8.90 17.36 13.01
CA ASP A 83 8.43 18.72 13.18
C ASP A 83 7.06 18.75 13.89
N ALA A 84 6.12 17.89 13.46
CA ALA A 84 4.82 17.75 14.12
C ALA A 84 4.96 17.39 15.61
N LYS A 85 5.92 16.52 15.94
CA LYS A 85 6.22 16.16 17.32
C LYS A 85 6.77 17.35 18.12
N GLU A 86 7.73 18.10 17.56
CA GLU A 86 8.38 19.21 18.23
C GLU A 86 7.41 20.37 18.47
N GLU A 87 6.52 20.63 17.52
CA GLU A 87 5.52 21.68 17.57
C GLU A 87 4.25 21.28 18.34
N GLY A 88 4.12 20.01 18.72
CA GLY A 88 2.94 19.49 19.43
C GLY A 88 1.70 19.47 18.55
N GLU A 89 1.87 19.23 17.27
CA GLU A 89 0.80 19.17 16.28
C GLU A 89 -0.06 17.92 16.44
N LYS A 90 -1.32 18.02 15.99
CA LYS A 90 -2.23 16.89 15.95
C LYS A 90 -2.12 16.17 14.61
N VAL A 91 -1.94 14.85 14.68
CA VAL A 91 -1.74 13.96 13.53
C VAL A 91 -2.90 12.99 13.40
N LEU A 92 -3.41 12.80 12.16
CA LEU A 92 -4.38 11.76 11.84
C LEU A 92 -3.72 10.67 10.98
N ILE A 93 -3.85 9.42 11.39
CA ILE A 93 -3.56 8.27 10.53
C ILE A 93 -4.87 7.82 9.89
N PHE A 94 -4.93 7.82 8.56
CA PHE A 94 -6.10 7.37 7.82
C PHE A 94 -5.77 6.09 7.06
N GLY A 95 -6.32 4.96 7.51
CA GLY A 95 -6.08 3.63 6.93
C GLY A 95 -7.19 3.13 6.03
N ASP A 96 -6.98 1.96 5.41
CA ASP A 96 -8.04 1.21 4.76
C ASP A 96 -8.67 0.19 5.73
N ARG A 97 -9.82 -0.37 5.33
CA ARG A 97 -10.63 -1.30 6.14
C ARG A 97 -10.19 -2.75 6.06
N ASP A 98 -9.30 -3.09 5.14
CA ASP A 98 -8.78 -4.45 5.01
C ASP A 98 -7.64 -4.74 5.98
N VAL A 99 -7.05 -5.94 5.90
CA VAL A 99 -6.02 -6.37 6.84
C VAL A 99 -4.76 -5.51 6.73
N ASP A 100 -4.38 -5.11 5.52
CA ASP A 100 -3.17 -4.32 5.30
C ASP A 100 -3.35 -2.90 5.86
N GLY A 101 -4.51 -2.27 5.61
CA GLY A 101 -4.85 -0.97 6.15
C GLY A 101 -4.97 -0.97 7.68
N ILE A 102 -5.63 -1.97 8.29
CA ILE A 102 -5.77 -2.07 9.73
C ILE A 102 -4.42 -2.31 10.42
N THR A 103 -3.61 -3.22 9.88
CA THR A 103 -2.30 -3.55 10.50
C THR A 103 -1.31 -2.39 10.37
N SER A 104 -1.23 -1.74 9.21
CA SER A 104 -0.36 -0.57 9.02
C SER A 104 -0.79 0.62 9.88
N THR A 105 -2.11 0.88 10.00
CA THR A 105 -2.65 1.89 10.92
C THR A 105 -2.23 1.60 12.35
N THR A 106 -2.38 0.35 12.81
CA THR A 106 -2.04 -0.04 14.18
C THR A 106 -0.54 0.15 14.47
N ILE A 107 0.32 -0.34 13.58
CA ILE A 107 1.77 -0.23 13.74
C ILE A 107 2.20 1.25 13.84
N LEU A 108 1.70 2.08 12.92
CA LEU A 108 2.07 3.49 12.90
C LEU A 108 1.52 4.24 14.11
N TYR A 109 0.25 3.99 14.47
CA TYR A 109 -0.38 4.60 15.64
C TYR A 109 0.38 4.26 16.94
N GLU A 110 0.67 2.99 17.18
CA GLU A 110 1.40 2.57 18.38
C GLU A 110 2.79 3.23 18.45
N TYR A 111 3.48 3.29 17.33
CA TYR A 111 4.80 3.91 17.26
C TYR A 111 4.73 5.41 17.52
N LEU A 112 3.91 6.18 16.80
CA LEU A 112 3.80 7.63 16.97
C LEU A 112 3.34 8.02 18.37
N ASN A 113 2.36 7.29 18.90
CA ASN A 113 1.90 7.48 20.28
C ASN A 113 3.02 7.18 21.29
N SER A 114 3.83 6.14 21.08
CA SER A 114 4.93 5.78 21.99
C SER A 114 6.03 6.83 22.06
N ILE A 115 6.22 7.61 21.00
CA ILE A 115 7.19 8.71 20.96
C ILE A 115 6.58 10.05 21.36
N GLY A 116 5.31 10.08 21.77
CA GLY A 116 4.64 11.24 22.36
C GLY A 116 4.01 12.22 21.37
N ILE A 117 3.67 11.79 20.17
CA ILE A 117 2.89 12.58 19.20
C ILE A 117 1.40 12.51 19.59
N ASP A 118 0.68 13.64 19.50
CA ASP A 118 -0.78 13.67 19.60
C ASP A 118 -1.39 13.10 18.31
N VAL A 119 -1.65 11.78 18.32
CA VAL A 119 -2.07 11.03 17.15
C VAL A 119 -3.43 10.37 17.36
N GLU A 120 -4.31 10.52 16.39
CA GLU A 120 -5.55 9.79 16.27
C GLU A 120 -5.57 8.95 14.98
N TYR A 121 -6.48 7.98 14.90
CA TYR A 121 -6.61 7.16 13.69
C TYR A 121 -8.07 7.06 13.26
N ARG A 122 -8.27 6.84 11.96
CA ARG A 122 -9.56 6.53 11.34
C ARG A 122 -9.39 5.51 10.23
N VAL A 123 -10.33 4.58 10.17
CA VAL A 123 -10.52 3.65 9.04
C VAL A 123 -11.97 3.76 8.56
N PRO A 124 -12.25 3.66 7.26
CA PRO A 124 -13.62 3.69 6.75
C PRO A 124 -14.45 2.55 7.34
N MET A 125 -15.70 2.84 7.77
CA MET A 125 -16.61 1.87 8.36
C MET A 125 -17.87 1.71 7.52
N GLY A 126 -18.40 0.49 7.50
CA GLY A 126 -19.66 0.20 6.82
C GLY A 126 -19.62 0.55 5.32
N ASP A 127 -20.54 1.43 4.91
CA ASP A 127 -20.69 1.85 3.50
C ASP A 127 -19.88 3.11 3.13
N GLU A 128 -18.99 3.58 4.00
CA GLU A 128 -18.10 4.70 3.67
C GLU A 128 -17.25 4.37 2.43
N SER A 129 -16.94 5.39 1.63
CA SER A 129 -16.13 5.23 0.43
C SER A 129 -14.69 4.81 0.75
N TYR A 130 -14.02 4.20 -0.21
CA TYR A 130 -12.60 3.92 -0.13
C TYR A 130 -11.79 5.22 -0.26
N GLY A 131 -10.72 5.32 0.55
CA GLY A 131 -9.78 6.44 0.52
C GLY A 131 -10.23 7.65 1.32
N LEU A 132 -9.34 8.63 1.40
CA LEU A 132 -9.56 9.89 2.12
C LEU A 132 -10.70 10.68 1.49
N THR A 133 -11.56 11.28 2.30
CA THR A 133 -12.70 12.09 1.84
C THR A 133 -12.62 13.54 2.35
N ILE A 134 -13.31 14.43 1.66
CA ILE A 134 -13.41 15.85 2.06
C ILE A 134 -13.99 15.98 3.48
N GLU A 135 -14.99 15.16 3.82
CA GLU A 135 -15.64 15.20 5.14
C GLU A 135 -14.64 14.87 6.26
N VAL A 136 -13.74 13.92 6.03
CA VAL A 136 -12.68 13.56 7.00
C VAL A 136 -11.70 14.72 7.19
N ILE A 137 -11.32 15.36 6.10
CA ILE A 137 -10.41 16.51 6.13
C ILE A 137 -11.05 17.68 6.87
N ASP A 138 -12.32 17.99 6.57
CA ASP A 138 -13.07 19.04 7.24
C ASP A 138 -13.21 18.81 8.75
N ASP A 139 -13.52 17.59 9.14
CA ASP A 139 -13.66 17.25 10.55
C ASP A 139 -12.33 17.33 11.28
N PHE A 140 -11.25 16.92 10.64
CA PHE A 140 -9.89 17.01 11.19
C PHE A 140 -9.42 18.47 11.28
N ALA A 141 -9.71 19.31 10.28
CA ALA A 141 -9.41 20.73 10.28
C ALA A 141 -10.12 21.47 11.44
N LYS A 142 -11.41 21.16 11.68
CA LYS A 142 -12.19 21.73 12.82
C LYS A 142 -11.58 21.39 14.18
N ASN A 143 -10.85 20.29 14.25
CA ASN A 143 -10.16 19.83 15.45
C ASN A 143 -8.68 20.30 15.51
N TYR A 144 -8.32 21.31 14.71
CA TYR A 144 -6.97 21.87 14.63
C TYR A 144 -5.89 20.88 14.22
N GLY A 145 -6.25 19.87 13.42
CA GLY A 145 -5.30 18.92 12.86
C GLY A 145 -4.48 19.54 11.72
N THR A 146 -3.20 19.17 11.61
CA THR A 146 -2.26 19.78 10.66
C THR A 146 -1.52 18.78 9.78
N LEU A 147 -1.51 17.49 10.15
CA LEU A 147 -0.85 16.44 9.39
C LEU A 147 -1.75 15.20 9.28
N ILE A 148 -2.01 14.75 8.05
CA ILE A 148 -2.66 13.47 7.78
C ILE A 148 -1.65 12.51 7.17
N ILE A 149 -1.55 11.30 7.71
CA ILE A 149 -0.75 10.21 7.14
C ILE A 149 -1.71 9.14 6.65
N THR A 150 -1.81 8.94 5.34
CA THR A 150 -2.61 7.84 4.80
C THR A 150 -1.75 6.58 4.72
N VAL A 151 -2.32 5.43 5.09
CA VAL A 151 -1.66 4.13 5.02
C VAL A 151 -2.53 3.15 4.24
N ASP A 152 -1.91 2.46 3.28
CA ASP A 152 -2.55 1.53 2.35
C ASP A 152 -3.65 2.16 1.46
N ASN A 153 -3.59 3.48 1.32
CA ASN A 153 -4.45 4.28 0.45
C ASN A 153 -3.87 5.67 0.24
N GLY A 154 -4.56 6.51 -0.54
CA GLY A 154 -4.27 7.94 -0.64
C GLY A 154 -3.60 8.36 -1.93
N ILE A 155 -2.84 7.52 -2.62
CA ILE A 155 -2.11 7.89 -3.84
C ILE A 155 -3.03 8.39 -4.97
N SER A 156 -4.30 7.99 -4.97
CA SER A 156 -5.30 8.41 -5.96
C SER A 156 -6.15 9.61 -5.53
N ASN A 157 -5.99 10.10 -4.30
CA ASN A 157 -6.79 11.15 -3.69
C ASN A 157 -6.29 12.57 -4.03
N ILE A 158 -6.05 12.86 -5.30
CA ILE A 158 -5.44 14.12 -5.77
C ILE A 158 -6.25 15.34 -5.37
N ASN A 159 -7.59 15.29 -5.48
CA ASN A 159 -8.48 16.40 -5.15
C ASN A 159 -8.53 16.65 -3.65
N GLU A 160 -8.61 15.58 -2.88
CA GLU A 160 -8.63 15.61 -1.41
C GLU A 160 -7.32 16.15 -0.85
N ILE A 161 -6.18 15.71 -1.41
CA ILE A 161 -4.85 16.20 -1.05
C ILE A 161 -4.73 17.71 -1.33
N LYS A 162 -5.19 18.16 -2.50
CA LYS A 162 -5.20 19.57 -2.84
C LYS A 162 -6.07 20.38 -1.88
N TYR A 163 -7.26 19.87 -1.56
CA TYR A 163 -8.16 20.53 -0.62
C TYR A 163 -7.56 20.62 0.79
N ALA A 164 -6.93 19.57 1.30
CA ALA A 164 -6.23 19.59 2.57
C ALA A 164 -5.12 20.67 2.60
N SER A 165 -4.34 20.77 1.52
CA SER A 165 -3.31 21.81 1.38
C SER A 165 -3.88 23.23 1.40
N GLU A 166 -5.08 23.47 0.83
CA GLU A 166 -5.77 24.76 0.88
C GLU A 166 -6.19 25.14 2.31
N LEU A 167 -6.40 24.14 3.18
CA LEU A 167 -6.71 24.31 4.60
C LEU A 167 -5.45 24.37 5.49
N GLY A 168 -4.26 24.24 4.93
CA GLY A 168 -3.00 24.20 5.66
C GLY A 168 -2.72 22.87 6.34
N ILE A 169 -3.30 21.78 5.85
CA ILE A 169 -3.06 20.41 6.32
C ILE A 169 -2.11 19.72 5.35
N ASP A 170 -0.99 19.24 5.85
CA ASP A 170 -0.05 18.44 5.09
C ASP A 170 -0.51 16.98 4.99
N ILE A 171 -0.18 16.32 3.88
CA ILE A 171 -0.50 14.90 3.69
C ILE A 171 0.76 14.12 3.33
N ILE A 172 1.02 13.05 4.06
CA ILE A 172 1.99 12.01 3.73
C ILE A 172 1.20 10.79 3.25
N ALA A 173 1.28 10.47 1.96
CA ALA A 173 0.60 9.31 1.41
C ALA A 173 1.54 8.11 1.33
N THR A 174 1.20 7.01 2.03
CA THR A 174 1.90 5.73 1.94
C THR A 174 0.95 4.68 1.37
N ASP A 175 1.26 4.22 0.16
CA ASP A 175 0.41 3.32 -0.60
C ASP A 175 1.27 2.37 -1.44
N HIS A 176 0.80 1.14 -1.65
CA HIS A 176 1.48 0.17 -2.51
C HIS A 176 0.79 0.00 -3.87
N GLN A 177 -0.30 0.70 -4.14
CA GLN A 177 -1.06 0.62 -5.40
C GLN A 177 -0.32 1.34 -6.52
N ILE A 178 0.58 0.64 -7.19
CA ILE A 178 1.38 1.17 -8.30
C ILE A 178 0.52 1.21 -9.58
N GLY A 179 0.47 2.36 -10.25
CA GLY A 179 0.06 2.47 -11.64
C GLY A 179 -1.28 3.17 -11.93
N ARG A 180 -1.93 3.79 -10.96
CA ARG A 180 -3.10 4.65 -11.19
C ARG A 180 -2.85 6.15 -11.01
N ALA A 181 -1.74 6.53 -10.42
CA ALA A 181 -1.42 7.92 -10.08
C ALA A 181 -0.65 8.68 -11.16
N SER A 182 -0.34 8.07 -12.27
CA SER A 182 0.50 8.68 -13.32
C SER A 182 -0.26 8.97 -14.61
N CYS A 183 -1.48 9.41 -14.52
CA CYS A 183 -2.20 9.88 -15.71
C CYS A 183 -2.58 11.33 -15.57
#